data_9d5cb2a0d456335dadabb3557d37dc99
#
_entry.id   9d5cb2a0d456335dadabb3557d37dc99
#
_cell.length_a   1.000
_cell.length_b   1.000
_cell.length_c   1.000
_cell.angle_alpha   90.00
_cell.angle_beta   90.00
_cell.angle_gamma   90.00
#
_symmetry.space_group_name_H-M   'P 1'
#
loop_
_entity.id
_entity.type
_entity.pdbx_description
1 polymer ?
#
loop_
_entity_poly.entity_id
_entity_poly.type
_entity_poly.pdbx_seq_one_letter_code
_entity_poly.pdbx_strand_id
1 'polypeptide(L)' 'MYPKSISNLIEAFKYFPGVGDKTAERMAFQVLAMEGIQSDFLVDSIKNVKTKITNAFWIHKN' A
#
# COMPACT_ATOMS: atom_id res chain seq x y z
N MET A 1 -13.25 3.53 -17.04
CA MET A 1 -11.90 4.09 -16.92
C MET A 1 -11.75 4.86 -15.62
N TYR A 2 -10.64 4.69 -14.95
CA TYR A 2 -10.43 5.28 -13.62
C TYR A 2 -9.53 6.50 -13.70
N PRO A 3 -9.69 7.46 -12.78
CA PRO A 3 -8.70 8.52 -12.63
C PRO A 3 -7.32 7.90 -12.41
N LYS A 4 -6.30 8.67 -12.76
CA LYS A 4 -4.93 8.16 -12.67
C LYS A 4 -4.55 7.76 -11.24
N SER A 5 -5.03 8.49 -10.26
CA SER A 5 -4.74 8.16 -8.87
C SER A 5 -5.27 6.77 -8.49
N ILE A 6 -6.45 6.43 -8.96
CA ILE A 6 -7.03 5.11 -8.71
C ILE A 6 -6.23 4.04 -9.44
N SER A 7 -5.90 4.29 -10.71
CA SER A 7 -5.12 3.34 -11.49
C SER A 7 -3.76 3.08 -10.86
N ASN A 8 -3.12 4.13 -10.37
CA ASN A 8 -1.83 3.98 -9.72
C ASN A 8 -1.93 3.14 -8.46
N LEU A 9 -2.99 3.34 -7.68
CA LEU A 9 -3.17 2.56 -6.47
C LEU A 9 -3.43 1.09 -6.78
N ILE A 10 -4.22 0.82 -7.82
CA ILE A 10 -4.46 -0.55 -8.26
C ILE A 10 -3.13 -1.22 -8.64
N GLU A 11 -2.31 -0.51 -9.42
CA GLU A 11 -1.01 -1.05 -9.82
C GLU A 11 -0.12 -1.31 -8.60
N ALA A 12 -0.14 -0.42 -7.62
CA ALA A 12 0.65 -0.61 -6.41
C ALA A 12 0.24 -1.87 -5.68
N PHE A 13 -1.05 -2.13 -5.56
CA PHE A 13 -1.51 -3.34 -4.87
C PHE A 13 -1.15 -4.61 -5.62
N LYS A 14 -0.98 -4.51 -6.94
CA LYS A 14 -0.59 -5.68 -7.73
C LYS A 14 0.86 -6.10 -7.49
N TYR A 15 1.64 -5.28 -6.81
CA TYR A 15 2.98 -5.67 -6.42
C TYR A 15 2.98 -6.79 -5.38
N PHE A 16 1.88 -6.95 -4.65
CA PHE A 16 1.81 -8.02 -3.66
C PHE A 16 1.66 -9.37 -4.34
N PRO A 17 2.43 -10.38 -3.90
CA PRO A 17 2.31 -11.72 -4.49
C PRO A 17 0.88 -12.24 -4.34
N GLY A 18 0.35 -12.79 -5.41
CA GLY A 18 -0.99 -13.35 -5.38
C GLY A 18 -2.12 -12.35 -5.56
N VAL A 19 -1.80 -11.06 -5.71
CA VAL A 19 -2.83 -10.05 -5.93
C VAL A 19 -2.95 -9.77 -7.42
N GLY A 20 -4.04 -10.25 -8.01
CA GLY A 20 -4.33 -9.98 -9.40
C GLY A 20 -5.16 -8.72 -9.57
N ASP A 21 -5.60 -8.49 -10.80
CA ASP A 21 -6.31 -7.26 -11.16
C ASP A 21 -7.57 -7.04 -10.33
N LYS A 22 -8.40 -8.06 -10.20
CA LYS A 22 -9.67 -7.91 -9.50
C LYS A 22 -9.48 -7.62 -8.02
N THR A 23 -8.55 -8.34 -7.40
CA THR A 23 -8.28 -8.14 -5.98
C THR A 23 -7.69 -6.76 -5.74
N ALA A 24 -6.74 -6.35 -6.59
CA ALA A 24 -6.13 -5.03 -6.46
C ALA A 24 -7.18 -3.93 -6.62
N GLU A 25 -8.09 -4.11 -7.57
CA GLU A 25 -9.16 -3.14 -7.80
C GLU A 25 -10.03 -3.00 -6.56
N ARG A 26 -10.41 -4.12 -5.96
CA ARG A 26 -11.22 -4.09 -4.74
C ARG A 26 -10.49 -3.44 -3.59
N MET A 27 -9.19 -3.73 -3.46
CA MET A 27 -8.39 -3.12 -2.40
C MET A 27 -8.31 -1.61 -2.58
N ALA A 28 -8.13 -1.16 -3.81
CA ALA A 28 -8.05 0.28 -4.08
C ALA A 28 -9.36 0.98 -3.70
N PHE A 29 -10.48 0.36 -4.01
CA PHE A 29 -11.76 0.95 -3.65
C PHE A 29 -12.03 0.89 -2.16
N GLN A 30 -11.52 -0.12 -1.48
CA GLN A 30 -11.59 -0.17 -0.03
C GLN A 30 -10.82 1.00 0.59
N VAL A 31 -9.64 1.30 0.06
CA VAL A 31 -8.86 2.44 0.53
C VAL A 31 -9.63 3.74 0.29
N LEU A 32 -10.23 3.86 -0.88
CA LEU A 32 -11.00 5.06 -1.21
C LEU A 32 -12.16 5.26 -0.23
N ALA A 33 -12.75 4.17 0.25
CA ALA A 33 -13.87 4.22 1.17
C ALA A 33 -13.46 4.44 2.62
N MET A 34 -12.18 4.31 2.93
CA MET A 34 -11.69 4.52 4.30
C MET A 34 -11.85 5.97 4.72
N GLU A 35 -12.04 6.16 6.02
CA GLU A 35 -11.97 7.50 6.58
C GLU A 35 -10.51 7.97 6.58
N GLY A 36 -10.34 9.29 6.55
CA GLY A 36 -9.00 9.87 6.46
C GLY A 36 -8.05 9.37 7.54
N ILE A 37 -8.55 9.22 8.76
CA ILE A 37 -7.73 8.72 9.87
C ILE A 37 -7.20 7.32 9.58
N GLN A 38 -8.05 6.47 9.03
CA GLN A 38 -7.65 5.09 8.73
C GLN A 38 -6.62 5.03 7.61
N SER A 39 -6.85 5.80 6.55
CA SER A 39 -5.91 5.80 5.43
C SER A 39 -4.58 6.42 5.84
N ASP A 40 -4.60 7.46 6.67
CA ASP A 40 -3.37 8.06 7.17
C ASP A 40 -2.58 7.07 8.01
N PHE A 41 -3.27 6.30 8.84
CA PHE A 41 -2.60 5.28 9.63
C PHE A 41 -1.96 4.21 8.75
N LEU A 42 -2.64 3.82 7.70
CA LEU A 42 -2.10 2.83 6.76
C LEU A 42 -0.83 3.36 6.09
N VAL A 43 -0.88 4.58 5.58
CA VAL A 43 0.27 5.19 4.91
C VAL A 43 1.45 5.31 5.88
N ASP A 44 1.19 5.82 7.07
CA ASP A 44 2.24 5.99 8.07
C ASP A 44 2.82 4.66 8.51
N SER A 45 1.97 3.65 8.66
CA SER A 45 2.44 2.33 9.06
C SER A 45 3.38 1.73 8.03
N ILE A 46 3.04 1.89 6.75
CA ILE A 46 3.90 1.40 5.67
C ILE A 46 5.24 2.12 5.70
N LYS A 47 5.22 3.43 5.83
CA LYS A 47 6.45 4.21 5.88
C LYS A 47 7.31 3.84 7.08
N ASN A 48 6.69 3.66 8.23
CA ASN A 48 7.42 3.33 9.45
C ASN A 48 8.08 1.96 9.37
N VAL A 49 7.38 0.99 8.80
CA VAL A 49 7.97 -0.33 8.63
C VAL A 49 9.21 -0.25 7.75
N LYS A 50 9.10 0.46 6.62
CA LYS A 50 10.23 0.59 5.72
C LYS A 50 11.40 1.27 6.41
N THR A 51 11.13 2.35 7.14
CA THR A 51 12.19 3.13 7.74
C THR A 51 12.81 2.42 8.93
N LYS A 52 11.98 1.97 9.87
CA LYS A 52 12.50 1.44 11.14
C LYS A 52 13.09 0.04 10.99
N ILE A 53 12.42 -0.82 10.27
CA ILE A 53 12.92 -2.18 10.11
C ILE A 53 14.14 -2.19 9.21
N THR A 54 14.10 -1.46 8.11
CA THR A 54 15.23 -1.42 7.19
C THR A 54 16.47 -0.88 7.88
N ASN A 55 16.33 0.22 8.61
CA ASN A 55 17.48 0.85 9.24
C ASN A 55 18.00 0.08 10.45
N ALA A 56 17.10 -0.49 11.24
CA ALA A 56 17.49 -1.11 12.49
C ALA A 56 17.74 -2.60 12.37
N PHE A 57 17.22 -3.21 11.33
CA PHE A 57 17.24 -4.66 11.22
C PHE A 57 17.87 -5.16 9.92
N TRP A 58 17.37 -4.68 8.79
CA TRP A 58 17.82 -5.16 7.49
C TRP A 58 19.25 -4.79 7.18
N ILE A 59 19.68 -3.62 7.63
CA ILE A 59 21.04 -3.19 7.37
C ILE A 59 22.03 -4.13 8.02
N HIS A 60 21.72 -4.60 9.21
CA HIS A 60 22.60 -5.53 9.90
C HIS A 60 22.67 -6.89 9.22
N LYS A 61 21.63 -7.25 8.52
CA LYS A 61 21.62 -8.55 7.86
C LYS A 61 22.38 -8.53 6.55
N ASN A 62 22.42 -7.37 5.96
CA ASN A 62 23.09 -7.24 4.69
C ASN A 62 24.47 -6.65 4.83
#